data_a6c3e58d2cccd5394cb65cf52c35654c
#
_entry.id   a6c3e58d2cccd5394cb65cf52c35654c
#
_cell.length_a   1.000
_cell.length_b   1.000
_cell.length_c   1.000
_cell.angle_alpha   90.00
_cell.angle_beta   90.00
_cell.angle_gamma   90.00
#
_symmetry.space_group_name_H-M   'P 1'
#
loop_
_entity.id
_entity.type
_entity.pdbx_description
1 polymer ?
#
loop_
_entity_poly.entity_id
_entity_poly.type
_entity_poly.pdbx_seq_one_letter_code
_entity_poly.pdbx_strand_id
1 'polypeptide(L)'
;AGAGANIALACDITLAARSANFVQAFCKLGLVPDSGGTWTLPRVAGMARAKGMALLGDKISAEQAENWGMIWRCVDNEQLMEETMKLARHFATQPTKGLALIKRALHASASNTFEEQITLERDLQRTAGQTEDYREGVAAFMEKRTPNFKGK
;
A
#
# COMPACT_ATOMS: atom_id res chain seq x y z
N ALA A 1 9.75 14.54 -0.97
CA ALA A 1 9.80 15.32 -2.21
C ALA A 1 10.55 14.53 -3.27
N GLY A 2 10.21 14.70 -4.56
CA GLY A 2 10.86 14.03 -5.69
C GLY A 2 10.85 12.49 -5.52
N ALA A 3 12.02 11.86 -5.75
CA ALA A 3 12.20 10.42 -5.62
C ALA A 3 11.76 9.87 -4.25
N GLY A 4 12.05 10.59 -3.16
CA GLY A 4 11.62 10.18 -1.82
C GLY A 4 10.11 10.11 -1.66
N ALA A 5 9.34 11.03 -2.27
CA ALA A 5 7.88 10.95 -2.28
C ALA A 5 7.41 9.74 -3.10
N ASN A 6 8.03 9.47 -4.25
CA ASN A 6 7.68 8.34 -5.11
C ASN A 6 7.99 6.99 -4.43
N ILE A 7 9.13 6.87 -3.73
CA ILE A 7 9.48 5.67 -2.96
C ILE A 7 8.48 5.45 -1.81
N ALA A 8 8.10 6.51 -1.09
CA ALA A 8 7.10 6.40 -0.02
C ALA A 8 5.74 5.92 -0.56
N LEU A 9 5.29 6.45 -1.71
CA LEU A 9 4.03 6.05 -2.34
C LEU A 9 4.07 4.67 -3.02
N ALA A 10 5.26 4.11 -3.25
CA ALA A 10 5.43 2.75 -3.74
C ALA A 10 5.32 1.68 -2.63
N CYS A 11 5.29 2.08 -1.37
CA CYS A 11 5.05 1.17 -0.24
C CYS A 11 3.58 0.74 -0.20
N ASP A 12 3.32 -0.44 0.37
CA ASP A 12 1.97 -1.01 0.43
C ASP A 12 1.02 -0.19 1.30
N ILE A 13 1.51 0.34 2.42
CA ILE A 13 0.77 1.20 3.34
C ILE A 13 1.67 2.35 3.76
N THR A 14 1.24 3.55 3.48
CA THR A 14 1.98 4.78 3.80
C THR A 14 1.24 5.59 4.84
N LEU A 15 1.92 5.91 5.94
CA LEU A 15 1.49 6.91 6.91
C LEU A 15 2.35 8.16 6.75
N ALA A 16 1.76 9.32 6.96
CA ALA A 16 2.49 10.58 6.94
C ALA A 16 2.17 11.43 8.17
N ALA A 17 3.18 12.11 8.69
CA ALA A 17 2.98 13.14 9.71
C ALA A 17 2.19 14.32 9.10
N ARG A 18 1.34 14.98 9.89
CA ARG A 18 0.52 16.12 9.48
C ARG A 18 1.35 17.24 8.84
N SER A 19 2.57 17.45 9.30
CA SER A 19 3.49 18.45 8.75
C SER A 19 4.16 18.03 7.44
N ALA A 20 4.02 16.76 7.01
CA ALA A 20 4.65 16.28 5.78
C ALA A 20 3.94 16.80 4.52
N ASN A 21 4.71 16.87 3.43
CA ASN A 21 4.20 17.27 2.13
C ASN A 21 4.74 16.33 1.05
N PHE A 22 3.93 16.11 0.02
CA PHE A 22 4.31 15.40 -1.20
C PHE A 22 4.51 16.41 -2.33
N VAL A 23 5.67 16.38 -2.98
CA VAL A 23 6.03 17.34 -4.02
C VAL A 23 6.70 16.63 -5.19
N GLN A 24 6.23 16.89 -6.40
CA GLN A 24 6.86 16.43 -7.66
C GLN A 24 7.65 17.59 -8.27
N ALA A 25 8.81 17.91 -7.69
CA ALA A 25 9.59 19.08 -8.08
C ALA A 25 10.34 18.96 -9.42
N PHE A 26 10.27 17.82 -10.08
CA PHE A 26 11.01 17.52 -11.32
C PHE A 26 10.74 18.52 -12.44
N CYS A 27 9.49 18.93 -12.64
CA CYS A 27 9.12 19.89 -13.68
C CYS A 27 9.82 21.24 -13.54
N LYS A 28 10.14 21.66 -12.31
CA LYS A 28 10.86 22.91 -12.03
C LYS A 28 12.34 22.87 -12.44
N LEU A 29 12.85 21.67 -12.72
CA LEU A 29 14.21 21.41 -13.19
C LEU A 29 14.24 20.93 -14.65
N GLY A 30 13.09 20.93 -15.34
CA GLY A 30 12.99 20.39 -16.70
C GLY A 30 13.14 18.86 -16.77
N LEU A 31 12.91 18.16 -15.64
CA LEU A 31 13.02 16.70 -15.53
C LEU A 31 11.64 16.03 -15.47
N VAL A 32 11.61 14.73 -15.66
CA VAL A 32 10.43 13.88 -15.45
C VAL A 32 10.50 13.18 -14.09
N PRO A 33 9.37 12.86 -13.44
CA PRO A 33 9.37 12.08 -12.22
C PRO A 33 10.04 10.70 -12.43
N ASP A 34 10.93 10.34 -11.52
CA ASP A 34 11.66 9.07 -11.49
C ASP A 34 11.10 8.09 -10.46
N SER A 35 11.86 7.05 -10.11
CA SER A 35 11.53 6.07 -9.06
C SER A 35 10.11 5.52 -9.16
N GLY A 36 9.61 5.35 -10.38
CA GLY A 36 8.27 4.85 -10.64
C GLY A 36 7.13 5.86 -10.43
N GLY A 37 7.44 7.14 -10.19
CA GLY A 37 6.43 8.16 -9.90
C GLY A 37 5.37 8.30 -10.96
N THR A 38 5.73 8.28 -12.24
CA THR A 38 4.77 8.37 -13.36
C THR A 38 3.86 7.13 -13.46
N TRP A 39 4.26 6.00 -12.91
CA TRP A 39 3.44 4.80 -12.83
C TRP A 39 2.54 4.79 -11.59
N THR A 40 3.09 5.17 -10.42
CA THR A 40 2.39 5.11 -9.12
C THR A 40 1.35 6.21 -8.98
N LEU A 41 1.73 7.48 -9.27
CA LEU A 41 0.85 8.64 -9.03
C LEU A 41 -0.54 8.52 -9.66
N PRO A 42 -0.71 8.18 -10.96
CA PRO A 42 -2.04 8.08 -11.55
C PRO A 42 -2.88 6.95 -10.95
N ARG A 43 -2.25 5.93 -10.36
CA ARG A 43 -2.93 4.80 -9.72
C ARG A 43 -3.43 5.13 -8.32
N VAL A 44 -2.68 5.95 -7.57
CA VAL A 44 -3.06 6.32 -6.20
C VAL A 44 -3.87 7.61 -6.11
N ALA A 45 -3.67 8.56 -7.04
CA ALA A 45 -4.33 9.87 -7.01
C ALA A 45 -5.36 10.08 -8.13
N GLY A 46 -5.34 9.21 -9.13
CA GLY A 46 -6.05 9.42 -10.39
C GLY A 46 -5.30 10.35 -11.35
N MET A 47 -5.54 10.21 -12.66
CA MET A 47 -4.77 10.86 -13.72
C MET A 47 -4.79 12.40 -13.64
N ALA A 48 -5.93 13.01 -13.30
CA ALA A 48 -6.04 14.47 -13.23
C ALA A 48 -5.13 15.06 -12.15
N ARG A 49 -5.16 14.47 -10.94
CA ARG A 49 -4.32 14.91 -9.81
C ARG A 49 -2.84 14.61 -10.07
N ALA A 50 -2.53 13.45 -10.63
CA ALA A 50 -1.17 13.08 -11.01
C ALA A 50 -0.56 14.08 -11.99
N LYS A 51 -1.32 14.51 -13.01
CA LYS A 51 -0.90 15.58 -13.94
C LYS A 51 -0.70 16.91 -13.21
N GLY A 52 -1.62 17.33 -12.36
CA GLY A 52 -1.50 18.55 -11.57
C GLY A 52 -0.22 18.53 -10.72
N MET A 53 0.02 17.46 -9.97
CA MET A 53 1.23 17.31 -9.15
C MET A 53 2.52 17.35 -10.00
N ALA A 54 2.55 16.57 -11.09
CA ALA A 54 3.77 16.42 -11.88
C ALA A 54 4.10 17.64 -12.75
N LEU A 55 3.08 18.35 -13.25
CA LEU A 55 3.28 19.49 -14.16
C LEU A 55 3.41 20.83 -13.44
N LEU A 56 2.77 21.00 -12.27
CA LEU A 56 2.85 22.24 -11.50
C LEU A 56 3.94 22.18 -10.42
N GLY A 57 4.22 20.99 -9.87
CA GLY A 57 5.22 20.81 -8.82
C GLY A 57 4.82 21.47 -7.50
N ASP A 58 3.53 21.60 -7.23
CA ASP A 58 3.00 22.18 -6.01
C ASP A 58 3.06 21.21 -4.83
N LYS A 59 3.03 21.75 -3.62
CA LYS A 59 3.01 20.98 -2.38
C LYS A 59 1.60 20.43 -2.15
N ILE A 60 1.49 19.13 -1.91
CA ILE A 60 0.28 18.47 -1.45
C ILE A 60 0.49 18.10 0.02
N SER A 61 -0.36 18.59 0.92
CA SER A 61 -0.26 18.27 2.34
C SER A 61 -0.56 16.80 2.61
N ALA A 62 -0.14 16.28 3.77
CA ALA A 62 -0.44 14.91 4.20
C ALA A 62 -1.95 14.67 4.31
N GLU A 63 -2.72 15.63 4.82
CA GLU A 63 -4.18 15.56 4.89
C GLU A 63 -4.83 15.49 3.49
N GLN A 64 -4.33 16.30 2.56
CA GLN A 64 -4.82 16.27 1.19
C GLN A 64 -4.46 14.94 0.50
N ALA A 65 -3.27 14.39 0.77
CA ALA A 65 -2.84 13.10 0.25
C ALA A 65 -3.73 11.95 0.78
N GLU A 66 -4.10 11.97 2.07
CA GLU A 66 -5.08 11.04 2.64
C GLU A 66 -6.46 11.19 1.99
N ASN A 67 -6.98 12.41 1.90
CA ASN A 67 -8.28 12.69 1.26
C ASN A 67 -8.33 12.27 -0.22
N TRP A 68 -7.19 12.23 -0.89
CA TRP A 68 -7.08 11.78 -2.28
C TRP A 68 -6.88 10.27 -2.42
N GLY A 69 -6.68 9.55 -1.31
CA GLY A 69 -6.37 8.13 -1.31
C GLY A 69 -4.94 7.80 -1.72
N MET A 70 -4.04 8.79 -1.72
CA MET A 70 -2.62 8.59 -2.03
C MET A 70 -1.88 7.85 -0.92
N ILE A 71 -2.29 8.06 0.32
CA ILE A 71 -1.72 7.44 1.52
C ILE A 71 -2.84 6.83 2.36
N TRP A 72 -2.48 5.90 3.23
CA TRP A 72 -3.43 5.24 4.12
C TRP A 72 -3.96 6.18 5.20
N ARG A 73 -3.05 6.96 5.86
CA ARG A 73 -3.43 7.84 6.94
C ARG A 73 -2.46 9.00 7.15
N CYS A 74 -3.00 10.16 7.48
CA CYS A 74 -2.31 11.29 8.07
C CYS A 74 -2.47 11.21 9.59
N VAL A 75 -1.38 11.38 10.33
CA VAL A 75 -1.36 11.33 11.81
C VAL A 75 -0.61 12.53 12.37
N ASP A 76 -0.81 12.83 13.67
CA ASP A 76 -0.06 13.89 14.31
C ASP A 76 1.44 13.54 14.36
N ASN A 77 2.29 14.56 14.32
CA ASN A 77 3.74 14.38 14.15
C ASN A 77 4.34 13.44 15.19
N GLU A 78 3.92 13.61 16.45
CA GLU A 78 4.42 12.86 17.59
C GLU A 78 3.97 11.40 17.57
N GLN A 79 2.88 11.09 16.86
CA GLN A 79 2.28 9.76 16.80
C GLN A 79 2.79 8.93 15.62
N LEU A 80 3.50 9.53 14.64
CA LEU A 80 3.88 8.86 13.40
C LEU A 80 4.61 7.53 13.65
N MET A 81 5.63 7.55 14.49
CA MET A 81 6.42 6.33 14.74
C MET A 81 5.64 5.30 15.56
N GLU A 82 4.84 5.73 16.52
CA GLU A 82 4.02 4.83 17.33
C GLU A 82 2.98 4.11 16.46
N GLU A 83 2.20 4.85 15.68
CA GLU A 83 1.17 4.29 14.79
C GLU A 83 1.78 3.41 13.69
N THR A 84 2.92 3.80 13.13
CA THR A 84 3.63 3.00 12.13
C THR A 84 4.13 1.68 12.72
N MET A 85 4.75 1.72 13.89
CA MET A 85 5.26 0.53 14.57
C MET A 85 4.13 -0.39 15.06
N LYS A 86 2.99 0.17 15.45
CA LYS A 86 1.79 -0.60 15.79
C LYS A 86 1.31 -1.43 14.59
N LEU A 87 1.23 -0.82 13.40
CA LEU A 87 0.89 -1.55 12.17
C LEU A 87 1.94 -2.59 11.81
N ALA A 88 3.22 -2.25 11.89
CA ALA A 88 4.31 -3.19 11.59
C ALA A 88 4.28 -4.41 12.52
N ARG A 89 4.08 -4.22 13.81
CA ARG A 89 3.91 -5.31 14.79
C ARG A 89 2.65 -6.12 14.52
N HIS A 90 1.56 -5.48 14.16
CA HIS A 90 0.34 -6.18 13.75
C HIS A 90 0.63 -7.11 12.58
N PHE A 91 1.23 -6.63 11.49
CA PHE A 91 1.56 -7.47 10.33
C PHE A 91 2.53 -8.61 10.65
N ALA A 92 3.46 -8.40 11.57
CA ALA A 92 4.41 -9.44 12.00
C ALA A 92 3.71 -10.64 12.69
N THR A 93 2.51 -10.46 13.22
CA THR A 93 1.70 -11.52 13.86
C THR A 93 0.63 -12.11 12.94
N GLN A 94 0.52 -11.62 11.70
CA GLN A 94 -0.49 -12.07 10.74
C GLN A 94 0.02 -13.22 9.87
N PRO A 95 -0.86 -13.93 9.13
CA PRO A 95 -0.48 -15.00 8.20
C PRO A 95 0.26 -14.39 7.00
N THR A 96 1.55 -14.12 7.15
CA THR A 96 2.35 -13.33 6.20
C THR A 96 2.39 -13.93 4.81
N LYS A 97 2.31 -15.26 4.67
CA LYS A 97 2.16 -15.92 3.37
C LYS A 97 0.83 -15.55 2.70
N GLY A 98 -0.26 -15.53 3.44
CA GLY A 98 -1.57 -15.08 2.96
C GLY A 98 -1.53 -13.60 2.53
N LEU A 99 -0.94 -12.74 3.36
CA LEU A 99 -0.76 -11.32 3.01
C LEU A 99 0.04 -11.12 1.73
N ALA A 100 1.11 -11.91 1.52
CA ALA A 100 1.90 -11.86 0.29
C ALA A 100 1.07 -12.26 -0.95
N LEU A 101 0.19 -13.27 -0.82
CA LEU A 101 -0.71 -13.69 -1.90
C LEU A 101 -1.76 -12.62 -2.21
N ILE A 102 -2.33 -11.96 -1.19
CA ILE A 102 -3.24 -10.81 -1.37
C ILE A 102 -2.54 -9.69 -2.14
N LYS A 103 -1.35 -9.30 -1.72
CA LYS A 103 -0.54 -8.27 -2.40
C LYS A 103 -0.29 -8.63 -3.86
N ARG A 104 0.06 -9.89 -4.14
CA ARG A 104 0.26 -10.38 -5.50
C ARG A 104 -1.01 -10.26 -6.35
N ALA A 105 -2.17 -10.64 -5.80
CA ALA A 105 -3.45 -10.52 -6.51
C ALA A 105 -3.79 -9.06 -6.84
N LEU A 106 -3.65 -8.16 -5.86
CA LEU A 106 -3.92 -6.73 -6.03
C LEU A 106 -3.01 -6.09 -7.08
N HIS A 107 -1.71 -6.42 -7.08
CA HIS A 107 -0.78 -5.88 -8.08
C HIS A 107 -1.10 -6.39 -9.49
N ALA A 108 -1.44 -7.67 -9.64
CA ALA A 108 -1.78 -8.25 -10.94
C ALA A 108 -3.07 -7.66 -11.52
N SER A 109 -4.03 -7.27 -10.67
CA SER A 109 -5.32 -6.70 -11.09
C SER A 109 -5.17 -5.41 -11.92
N ALA A 110 -4.02 -4.74 -11.83
CA ALA A 110 -3.75 -3.52 -12.60
C ALA A 110 -3.57 -3.77 -14.11
N SER A 111 -3.34 -5.01 -14.54
CA SER A 111 -3.11 -5.40 -15.93
C SER A 111 -3.94 -6.60 -16.40
N ASN A 112 -4.53 -7.38 -15.50
CA ASN A 112 -5.35 -8.53 -15.83
C ASN A 112 -6.71 -8.12 -16.39
N THR A 113 -7.27 -8.93 -17.29
CA THR A 113 -8.72 -8.97 -17.55
C THR A 113 -9.44 -9.55 -16.34
N PHE A 114 -10.76 -9.41 -16.29
CA PHE A 114 -11.57 -9.98 -15.20
C PHE A 114 -11.43 -11.51 -15.11
N GLU A 115 -11.44 -12.20 -16.24
CA GLU A 115 -11.29 -13.66 -16.32
C GLU A 115 -9.91 -14.14 -15.85
N GLU A 116 -8.85 -13.43 -16.25
CA GLU A 116 -7.49 -13.70 -15.77
C GLU A 116 -7.39 -13.48 -14.26
N GLN A 117 -8.02 -12.40 -13.75
CA GLN A 117 -7.99 -12.09 -12.34
C GLN A 117 -8.68 -13.16 -11.51
N ILE A 118 -9.89 -13.60 -11.87
CA ILE A 118 -10.62 -14.68 -11.17
C ILE A 118 -9.82 -15.99 -11.20
N THR A 119 -9.17 -16.28 -12.34
CA THR A 119 -8.31 -17.47 -12.46
C THR A 119 -7.12 -17.39 -11.51
N LEU A 120 -6.46 -16.23 -11.43
CA LEU A 120 -5.37 -15.99 -10.50
C LEU A 120 -5.83 -16.11 -9.05
N GLU A 121 -6.96 -15.47 -8.69
CA GLU A 121 -7.51 -15.54 -7.33
C GLU A 121 -7.82 -16.98 -6.90
N ARG A 122 -8.43 -17.79 -7.78
CA ARG A 122 -8.65 -19.21 -7.54
C ARG A 122 -7.36 -19.95 -7.19
N ASP A 123 -6.29 -19.70 -7.95
CA ASP A 123 -5.02 -20.41 -7.78
C ASP A 123 -4.27 -19.93 -6.52
N LEU A 124 -4.33 -18.62 -6.22
CA LEU A 124 -3.78 -18.07 -4.98
C LEU A 124 -4.58 -18.55 -3.76
N GLN A 125 -5.91 -18.62 -3.86
CA GLN A 125 -6.77 -19.12 -2.79
C GLN A 125 -6.49 -20.61 -2.50
N ARG A 126 -6.29 -21.42 -3.54
CA ARG A 126 -5.87 -22.82 -3.39
C ARG A 126 -4.53 -22.91 -2.66
N THR A 127 -3.56 -22.06 -3.03
CA THR A 127 -2.25 -22.02 -2.37
C THR A 127 -2.38 -21.60 -0.90
N ALA A 128 -3.17 -20.57 -0.60
CA ALA A 128 -3.41 -20.10 0.76
C ALA A 128 -4.08 -21.18 1.62
N GLY A 129 -5.07 -21.88 1.07
CA GLY A 129 -5.81 -22.97 1.76
C GLY A 129 -4.96 -24.20 2.11
N GLN A 130 -3.75 -24.32 1.55
CA GLN A 130 -2.82 -25.41 1.89
C GLN A 130 -1.84 -25.05 3.00
N THR A 131 -1.85 -23.79 3.49
CA THR A 131 -0.93 -23.30 4.52
C THR A 131 -1.28 -23.82 5.91
N GLU A 132 -0.30 -23.88 6.79
CA GLU A 132 -0.51 -24.13 8.21
C GLU A 132 -1.33 -23.00 8.84
N ASP A 133 -1.08 -21.76 8.46
CA ASP A 133 -1.79 -20.59 8.95
C ASP A 133 -3.29 -20.61 8.60
N TYR A 134 -3.67 -21.13 7.44
CA TYR A 134 -5.09 -21.32 7.11
C TYR A 134 -5.76 -22.31 8.09
N ARG A 135 -5.12 -23.44 8.38
CA ARG A 135 -5.63 -24.44 9.32
C ARG A 135 -5.74 -23.86 10.73
N GLU A 136 -4.70 -23.13 11.16
CA GLU A 136 -4.69 -22.43 12.45
C GLU A 136 -5.82 -21.39 12.53
N GLY A 137 -5.98 -20.58 11.46
CA GLY A 137 -7.04 -19.57 11.40
C GLY A 137 -8.44 -20.18 11.53
N VAL A 138 -8.71 -21.29 10.84
CA VAL A 138 -9.99 -22.02 10.94
C VAL A 138 -10.18 -22.58 12.34
N ALA A 139 -9.18 -23.25 12.92
CA ALA A 139 -9.25 -23.82 14.26
C ALA A 139 -9.50 -22.73 15.31
N ALA A 140 -8.74 -21.66 15.28
CA ALA A 140 -8.87 -20.52 16.18
C ALA A 140 -10.27 -19.88 16.10
N PHE A 141 -10.82 -19.74 14.89
CA PHE A 141 -12.17 -19.22 14.67
C PHE A 141 -13.24 -20.10 15.31
N MET A 142 -13.15 -21.42 15.09
CA MET A 142 -14.10 -22.40 15.67
C MET A 142 -14.00 -22.44 17.20
N GLU A 143 -12.80 -22.33 17.75
CA GLU A 143 -12.52 -22.36 19.19
C GLU A 143 -12.67 -21.00 19.87
N LYS A 144 -12.98 -19.92 19.11
CA LYS A 144 -13.12 -18.53 19.58
C LYS A 144 -11.87 -18.03 20.35
N ARG A 145 -10.69 -18.38 19.90
CA ARG A 145 -9.41 -17.95 20.44
C ARG A 145 -8.62 -17.10 19.43
N THR A 146 -7.60 -16.40 19.91
CA THR A 146 -6.66 -15.71 19.04
C THR A 146 -5.80 -16.72 18.29
N PRO A 147 -5.66 -16.61 16.94
CA PRO A 147 -4.78 -17.47 16.17
C PRO A 147 -3.29 -17.15 16.42
N ASN A 148 -2.44 -18.16 16.26
CA ASN A 148 -0.99 -18.04 16.35
C ASN A 148 -0.35 -18.37 15.00
N PHE A 149 -0.31 -17.38 14.11
CA PHE A 149 0.22 -17.54 12.76
C PHE A 149 1.76 -17.60 12.75
N LYS A 150 2.30 -18.35 11.79
CA LYS A 150 3.75 -18.60 11.64
C LYS A 150 4.29 -18.23 10.26
N GLY A 151 3.43 -17.75 9.35
CA GLY A 151 3.82 -17.41 7.98
C GLY A 151 4.09 -18.64 7.08
N LYS A 152 3.50 -19.78 7.35
CA LYS A 152 3.77 -21.06 6.66
C LYS A 152 2.53 -21.72 6.09
#